data_b63e2aa7943a3f3833a2413d4f4a46b1
#
_entry.id   b63e2aa7943a3f3833a2413d4f4a46b1
#
_cell.length_a   1.000
_cell.length_b   1.000
_cell.length_c   1.000
_cell.angle_alpha   90.00
_cell.angle_beta   90.00
_cell.angle_gamma   90.00
#
_symmetry.space_group_name_H-M   'P 1'
#
loop_
_entity.id
_entity.type
_entity.pdbx_description
1 polymer ?
#
loop_
_entity_poly.entity_id
_entity_poly.type
_entity_poly.pdbx_seq_one_letter_code
_entity_poly.pdbx_strand_id
1 'polypeptide(L)'
;ASRNLIDFFINYCSVIFNRYKDKVKYWLTFNEINCGTMPMGGYLGLGILNEGTEDFLHQNDNKQIRFQALHHQFVASAKAVKLGHSINKDFKIGCMIAHMTTYPYTCNPDDILLAQKKNQLANDLCGDVQVRGEYPFFAKRYFEENNIVLDITEEDKKILKEGTVDYYTFSYYMSNCESASGDEDKTSGNLLGGIKNPYLEASDWGWQIDPKGLRYTLNELYGRYNIPLMVVENGLGAFDKVEEDGSINDDYRIEYLKDHIIQMKEAVKDGVDLIAVSYTHLTLPTN
;
A
#
# COMPACT_ATOMS: atom_id res chain seq x y z
N ALA A 1 19.25 -4.89 -8.77
CA ALA A 1 18.12 -5.83 -8.83
C ALA A 1 18.16 -6.62 -10.14
N SER A 2 18.20 -7.95 -10.03
CA SER A 2 18.27 -8.81 -11.22
C SER A 2 16.91 -8.90 -11.91
N ARG A 3 16.87 -8.67 -13.24
CA ARG A 3 15.66 -8.85 -14.04
C ARG A 3 15.18 -10.31 -14.09
N ASN A 4 16.08 -11.28 -13.84
CA ASN A 4 15.75 -12.71 -13.79
C ASN A 4 14.71 -13.07 -12.72
N LEU A 5 14.55 -12.22 -11.68
CA LEU A 5 13.50 -12.41 -10.67
C LEU A 5 12.09 -12.40 -11.26
N ILE A 6 11.88 -11.70 -12.38
CA ILE A 6 10.58 -11.69 -13.07
C ILE A 6 10.23 -13.12 -13.51
N ASP A 7 11.15 -13.82 -14.16
CA ASP A 7 10.90 -15.18 -14.65
C ASP A 7 10.74 -16.18 -13.52
N PHE A 8 11.51 -16.04 -12.43
CA PHE A 8 11.36 -16.89 -11.24
C PHE A 8 9.99 -16.70 -10.58
N PHE A 9 9.53 -15.45 -10.47
CA PHE A 9 8.20 -15.15 -9.94
C PHE A 9 7.08 -15.70 -10.83
N ILE A 10 7.22 -15.62 -12.16
CA ILE A 10 6.22 -16.15 -13.09
C ILE A 10 6.18 -17.69 -13.05
N ASN A 11 7.33 -18.37 -12.90
CA ASN A 11 7.36 -19.80 -12.70
C ASN A 11 6.63 -20.22 -11.41
N TYR A 12 6.86 -19.49 -10.32
CA TYR A 12 6.13 -19.67 -9.05
C TYR A 12 4.63 -19.47 -9.23
N CYS A 13 4.21 -18.36 -9.85
CA CYS A 13 2.80 -18.07 -10.12
C CYS A 13 2.14 -19.16 -10.98
N SER A 14 2.85 -19.68 -11.99
CA SER A 14 2.34 -20.74 -12.84
C SER A 14 1.99 -21.99 -12.05
N VAL A 15 2.86 -22.40 -11.13
CA VAL A 15 2.60 -23.56 -10.27
C VAL A 15 1.39 -23.33 -9.36
N ILE A 16 1.33 -22.19 -8.70
CA ILE A 16 0.25 -21.86 -7.75
C ILE A 16 -1.09 -21.73 -8.47
N PHE A 17 -1.16 -20.95 -9.55
CA PHE A 17 -2.39 -20.73 -10.30
C PHE A 17 -2.97 -22.04 -10.83
N ASN A 18 -2.14 -22.92 -11.41
CA ASN A 18 -2.59 -24.22 -11.87
C ASN A 18 -3.07 -25.12 -10.71
N ARG A 19 -2.36 -25.11 -9.55
CA ARG A 19 -2.72 -25.95 -8.41
C ARG A 19 -4.05 -25.56 -7.77
N TYR A 20 -4.35 -24.24 -7.75
CA TYR A 20 -5.51 -23.71 -7.02
C TYR A 20 -6.58 -23.13 -7.93
N LYS A 21 -6.50 -23.34 -9.26
CA LYS A 21 -7.40 -22.74 -10.26
C LYS A 21 -8.90 -22.98 -10.03
N ASP A 22 -9.25 -24.08 -9.37
CA ASP A 22 -10.63 -24.44 -9.10
C ASP A 22 -11.06 -24.13 -7.64
N LYS A 23 -10.16 -23.51 -6.83
CA LYS A 23 -10.37 -23.25 -5.41
C LYS A 23 -10.27 -21.78 -5.04
N VAL A 24 -9.43 -21.02 -5.72
CA VAL A 24 -9.15 -19.62 -5.41
C VAL A 24 -9.49 -18.77 -6.63
N LYS A 25 -10.32 -17.77 -6.42
CA LYS A 25 -10.74 -16.83 -7.46
C LYS A 25 -9.99 -15.48 -7.36
N TYR A 26 -9.75 -14.99 -6.15
CA TYR A 26 -9.15 -13.68 -5.89
C TYR A 26 -7.68 -13.83 -5.51
N TRP A 27 -6.81 -13.08 -6.19
CA TRP A 27 -5.36 -13.16 -6.05
C TRP A 27 -4.76 -11.77 -5.89
N LEU A 28 -3.69 -11.67 -5.12
CA LEU A 28 -2.86 -10.46 -5.02
C LEU A 28 -1.43 -10.82 -5.41
N THR A 29 -0.76 -9.94 -6.17
CA THR A 29 0.58 -10.22 -6.67
C THR A 29 1.67 -9.96 -5.64
N PHE A 30 1.68 -8.76 -5.06
CA PHE A 30 2.66 -8.34 -4.06
C PHE A 30 1.95 -7.63 -2.91
N ASN A 31 2.35 -7.96 -1.67
CA ASN A 31 1.89 -7.25 -0.49
C ASN A 31 2.58 -5.87 -0.42
N GLU A 32 1.80 -4.81 -0.20
CA GLU A 32 2.28 -3.45 0.03
C GLU A 32 3.42 -3.01 -0.89
N ILE A 33 3.24 -3.24 -2.19
CA ILE A 33 4.27 -3.01 -3.23
C ILE A 33 4.86 -1.60 -3.18
N ASN A 34 4.06 -0.61 -2.75
CA ASN A 34 4.47 0.79 -2.63
C ASN A 34 5.49 1.03 -1.51
N CYS A 35 5.70 0.10 -0.59
CA CYS A 35 6.84 0.14 0.34
C CYS A 35 8.17 0.24 -0.43
N GLY A 36 8.24 -0.28 -1.66
CA GLY A 36 9.37 -0.11 -2.57
C GLY A 36 9.70 1.34 -2.94
N THR A 37 8.81 2.31 -2.71
CA THR A 37 9.11 3.74 -2.88
C THR A 37 9.93 4.34 -1.73
N MET A 38 10.05 3.62 -0.61
CA MET A 38 10.74 4.04 0.61
C MET A 38 12.05 3.26 0.84
N PRO A 39 13.05 3.84 1.52
CA PRO A 39 14.33 3.18 1.77
C PRO A 39 14.20 1.79 2.40
N MET A 40 13.38 1.66 3.44
CA MET A 40 13.19 0.39 4.15
C MET A 40 12.54 -0.69 3.26
N GLY A 41 11.66 -0.30 2.34
CA GLY A 41 11.07 -1.21 1.35
C GLY A 41 12.09 -1.80 0.39
N GLY A 42 13.22 -1.13 0.18
CA GLY A 42 14.37 -1.68 -0.56
C GLY A 42 14.86 -2.99 0.04
N TYR A 43 14.97 -3.04 1.36
CA TYR A 43 15.36 -4.25 2.09
C TYR A 43 14.20 -5.25 2.23
N LEU A 44 13.08 -4.82 2.84
CA LEU A 44 11.98 -5.72 3.23
C LEU A 44 11.17 -6.25 2.04
N GLY A 45 10.91 -5.39 1.05
CA GLY A 45 10.04 -5.72 -0.09
C GLY A 45 10.79 -6.12 -1.36
N LEU A 46 11.98 -5.57 -1.59
CA LEU A 46 12.75 -5.74 -2.81
C LEU A 46 13.99 -6.63 -2.66
N GLY A 47 14.33 -7.04 -1.42
CA GLY A 47 15.47 -7.90 -1.14
C GLY A 47 16.83 -7.28 -1.50
N ILE A 48 16.93 -5.94 -1.46
CA ILE A 48 18.17 -5.23 -1.74
C ILE A 48 18.98 -5.14 -0.44
N LEU A 49 20.08 -5.86 -0.39
CA LEU A 49 20.98 -5.93 0.76
C LEU A 49 22.31 -5.24 0.43
N ASN A 50 22.87 -4.53 1.41
CA ASN A 50 24.25 -4.05 1.32
C ASN A 50 25.21 -5.20 1.64
N GLU A 51 26.29 -5.28 0.88
CA GLU A 51 27.33 -6.29 1.10
C GLU A 51 27.94 -6.11 2.51
N GLY A 52 28.04 -7.24 3.23
CA GLY A 52 28.68 -7.30 4.55
C GLY A 52 27.88 -6.77 5.72
N THR A 53 26.57 -6.45 5.57
CA THR A 53 25.72 -6.07 6.71
C THR A 53 24.42 -6.89 6.76
N GLU A 54 24.07 -7.36 7.96
CA GLU A 54 22.80 -8.03 8.27
C GLU A 54 21.80 -7.09 8.92
N ASP A 55 22.23 -5.86 9.31
CA ASP A 55 21.38 -4.88 9.97
C ASP A 55 20.50 -4.13 8.97
N PHE A 56 19.19 -4.44 8.99
CA PHE A 56 18.22 -3.84 8.08
C PHE A 56 17.92 -2.36 8.39
N LEU A 57 18.18 -1.89 9.61
CA LEU A 57 17.97 -0.50 9.99
C LEU A 57 19.09 0.42 9.48
N HIS A 58 20.26 -0.15 9.21
CA HIS A 58 21.45 0.58 8.77
C HIS A 58 21.84 0.30 7.31
N GLN A 59 20.87 -0.12 6.48
CA GLN A 59 21.07 -0.27 5.05
C GLN A 59 21.23 1.10 4.36
N ASN A 60 22.21 1.22 3.48
CA ASN A 60 22.34 2.40 2.63
C ASN A 60 21.33 2.37 1.50
N ASP A 61 20.47 3.40 1.40
CA ASP A 61 19.52 3.49 0.30
C ASP A 61 20.19 3.93 -1.00
N ASN A 62 19.92 3.18 -2.05
CA ASN A 62 20.24 3.58 -3.41
C ASN A 62 18.94 3.69 -4.22
N LYS A 63 18.44 4.92 -4.36
CA LYS A 63 17.17 5.19 -5.06
C LYS A 63 17.14 4.63 -6.47
N GLN A 64 18.24 4.72 -7.23
CA GLN A 64 18.34 4.19 -8.59
C GLN A 64 18.09 2.68 -8.62
N ILE A 65 18.76 1.92 -7.75
CA ILE A 65 18.61 0.46 -7.67
C ILE A 65 17.22 0.11 -7.17
N ARG A 66 16.72 0.81 -6.17
CA ARG A 66 15.42 0.55 -5.55
C ARG A 66 14.26 0.76 -6.54
N PHE A 67 14.22 1.89 -7.25
CA PHE A 67 13.17 2.14 -8.24
C PHE A 67 13.29 1.24 -9.47
N GLN A 68 14.50 0.82 -9.86
CA GLN A 68 14.66 -0.19 -10.90
C GLN A 68 14.14 -1.57 -10.45
N ALA A 69 14.37 -1.95 -9.19
CA ALA A 69 13.82 -3.18 -8.64
C ALA A 69 12.28 -3.13 -8.54
N LEU A 70 11.72 -2.00 -8.12
CA LEU A 70 10.28 -1.77 -8.09
C LEU A 70 9.68 -1.85 -9.49
N HIS A 71 10.36 -1.30 -10.52
CA HIS A 71 9.93 -1.47 -11.91
C HIS A 71 9.87 -2.95 -12.32
N HIS A 72 10.86 -3.76 -11.92
CA HIS A 72 10.82 -5.20 -12.19
C HIS A 72 9.66 -5.90 -11.47
N GLN A 73 9.26 -5.46 -10.26
CA GLN A 73 8.06 -5.97 -9.60
C GLN A 73 6.77 -5.58 -10.35
N PHE A 74 6.67 -4.37 -10.90
CA PHE A 74 5.53 -3.99 -11.74
C PHE A 74 5.42 -4.89 -12.97
N VAL A 75 6.52 -5.13 -13.67
CA VAL A 75 6.54 -6.03 -14.84
C VAL A 75 6.17 -7.46 -14.44
N ALA A 76 6.69 -7.95 -13.30
CA ALA A 76 6.35 -9.27 -12.76
C ALA A 76 4.85 -9.36 -12.41
N SER A 77 4.28 -8.34 -11.76
CA SER A 77 2.85 -8.26 -11.46
C SER A 77 2.00 -8.32 -12.72
N ALA A 78 2.30 -7.50 -13.73
CA ALA A 78 1.57 -7.46 -14.98
C ALA A 78 1.65 -8.79 -15.76
N LYS A 79 2.82 -9.44 -15.79
CA LYS A 79 2.98 -10.80 -16.36
C LYS A 79 2.15 -11.83 -15.59
N ALA A 80 2.08 -11.73 -14.25
CA ALA A 80 1.28 -12.65 -13.44
C ALA A 80 -0.21 -12.48 -13.69
N VAL A 81 -0.71 -11.25 -13.88
CA VAL A 81 -2.10 -10.98 -14.28
C VAL A 81 -2.41 -11.66 -15.61
N LYS A 82 -1.59 -11.44 -16.63
CA LYS A 82 -1.75 -12.06 -17.94
C LYS A 82 -1.73 -13.59 -17.88
N LEU A 83 -0.79 -14.15 -17.13
CA LEU A 83 -0.68 -15.60 -16.92
C LEU A 83 -1.92 -16.15 -16.23
N GLY A 84 -2.37 -15.52 -15.14
CA GLY A 84 -3.55 -15.95 -14.40
C GLY A 84 -4.80 -15.99 -15.27
N HIS A 85 -5.07 -14.93 -16.03
CA HIS A 85 -6.20 -14.88 -16.97
C HIS A 85 -6.08 -15.91 -18.11
N SER A 86 -4.88 -16.29 -18.52
CA SER A 86 -4.68 -17.37 -19.51
C SER A 86 -4.98 -18.76 -18.94
N ILE A 87 -4.78 -18.98 -17.64
CA ILE A 87 -5.05 -20.24 -16.92
C ILE A 87 -6.54 -20.35 -16.57
N ASN A 88 -7.11 -19.27 -16.03
CA ASN A 88 -8.52 -19.21 -15.69
C ASN A 88 -9.07 -17.78 -15.88
N LYS A 89 -10.00 -17.61 -16.81
CA LYS A 89 -10.63 -16.31 -17.15
C LYS A 89 -11.44 -15.70 -16.01
N ASP A 90 -11.86 -16.53 -15.05
CA ASP A 90 -12.64 -16.10 -13.88
C ASP A 90 -11.77 -15.57 -12.74
N PHE A 91 -10.46 -15.71 -12.85
CA PHE A 91 -9.54 -15.13 -11.86
C PHE A 91 -9.72 -13.61 -11.81
N LYS A 92 -9.67 -13.10 -10.58
CA LYS A 92 -9.60 -11.69 -10.27
C LYS A 92 -8.25 -11.44 -9.59
N ILE A 93 -7.41 -10.64 -10.23
CA ILE A 93 -6.04 -10.40 -9.76
C ILE A 93 -5.90 -8.92 -9.46
N GLY A 94 -5.58 -8.60 -8.20
CA GLY A 94 -5.48 -7.24 -7.68
C GLY A 94 -4.07 -6.82 -7.36
N CYS A 95 -3.91 -5.51 -7.15
CA CYS A 95 -2.76 -4.93 -6.48
C CYS A 95 -3.04 -4.78 -4.97
N MET A 96 -1.97 -4.60 -4.18
CA MET A 96 -2.10 -4.31 -2.75
C MET A 96 -1.14 -3.18 -2.35
N ILE A 97 -1.69 -2.12 -1.78
CA ILE A 97 -1.02 -0.87 -1.45
C ILE A 97 -1.11 -0.61 0.05
N ALA A 98 0.02 -0.33 0.70
CA ALA A 98 0.02 0.27 2.05
C ALA A 98 -0.45 1.72 1.93
N HIS A 99 -1.75 1.97 2.16
CA HIS A 99 -2.29 3.30 1.93
C HIS A 99 -2.11 4.18 3.16
N MET A 100 -1.36 5.27 2.98
CA MET A 100 -1.17 6.30 3.99
C MET A 100 -1.84 7.59 3.54
N THR A 101 -3.02 7.86 4.08
CA THR A 101 -3.71 9.12 3.84
C THR A 101 -2.94 10.25 4.51
N THR A 102 -2.47 11.20 3.72
CA THR A 102 -1.73 12.37 4.20
C THR A 102 -2.53 13.63 3.93
N TYR A 103 -2.90 14.33 4.99
CA TYR A 103 -3.58 15.62 4.90
C TYR A 103 -2.60 16.79 4.92
N PRO A 104 -2.92 17.94 4.31
CA PRO A 104 -2.22 19.19 4.63
C PRO A 104 -2.49 19.54 6.10
N TYR A 105 -1.45 19.98 6.83
CA TYR A 105 -1.60 20.38 8.22
C TYR A 105 -2.48 21.63 8.37
N THR A 106 -2.36 22.55 7.40
CA THR A 106 -3.21 23.74 7.28
C THR A 106 -3.74 23.94 5.87
N CYS A 107 -4.61 24.93 5.67
CA CYS A 107 -5.03 25.35 4.33
C CYS A 107 -3.98 26.20 3.59
N ASN A 108 -2.75 26.34 4.10
CA ASN A 108 -1.65 26.96 3.37
C ASN A 108 -1.39 26.19 2.07
N PRO A 109 -1.34 26.87 0.90
CA PRO A 109 -1.05 26.22 -0.38
C PRO A 109 0.24 25.38 -0.39
N ASP A 110 1.26 25.75 0.39
CA ASP A 110 2.50 24.99 0.48
C ASP A 110 2.29 23.64 1.23
N ASP A 111 1.49 23.62 2.29
CA ASP A 111 1.10 22.39 2.99
C ASP A 111 0.27 21.48 2.06
N ILE A 112 -0.67 22.08 1.30
CA ILE A 112 -1.53 21.36 0.35
C ILE A 112 -0.67 20.69 -0.74
N LEU A 113 0.27 21.42 -1.33
CA LEU A 113 1.16 20.89 -2.37
C LEU A 113 2.10 19.82 -1.82
N LEU A 114 2.57 19.96 -0.58
CA LEU A 114 3.42 18.96 0.08
C LEU A 114 2.65 17.66 0.34
N ALA A 115 1.45 17.75 0.92
CA ALA A 115 0.58 16.60 1.15
C ALA A 115 0.20 15.89 -0.15
N GLN A 116 -0.09 16.65 -1.22
CA GLN A 116 -0.35 16.09 -2.55
C GLN A 116 0.86 15.28 -3.07
N LYS A 117 2.08 15.84 -3.00
CA LYS A 117 3.30 15.15 -3.45
C LYS A 117 3.54 13.87 -2.64
N LYS A 118 3.27 13.89 -1.33
CA LYS A 118 3.39 12.71 -0.47
C LYS A 118 2.42 11.61 -0.90
N ASN A 119 1.14 11.93 -1.06
CA ASN A 119 0.12 10.98 -1.52
C ASN A 119 0.47 10.43 -2.90
N GLN A 120 0.91 11.29 -3.83
CA GLN A 120 1.33 10.87 -5.18
C GLN A 120 2.45 9.83 -5.13
N LEU A 121 3.49 10.05 -4.35
CA LEU A 121 4.62 9.12 -4.28
C LEU A 121 4.30 7.87 -3.46
N ALA A 122 3.68 8.03 -2.29
CA ALA A 122 3.41 6.94 -1.37
C ALA A 122 2.31 6.00 -1.86
N ASN A 123 1.24 6.54 -2.45
CA ASN A 123 0.03 5.79 -2.80
C ASN A 123 -0.15 5.65 -4.31
N ASP A 124 -0.18 6.78 -5.04
CA ASP A 124 -0.65 6.84 -6.42
C ASP A 124 0.33 6.25 -7.42
N LEU A 125 1.64 6.41 -7.22
CA LEU A 125 2.65 5.95 -8.18
C LEU A 125 2.46 4.47 -8.52
N CYS A 126 2.39 3.63 -7.48
CA CYS A 126 2.26 2.18 -7.66
C CYS A 126 0.86 1.79 -8.11
N GLY A 127 -0.17 2.46 -7.59
CA GLY A 127 -1.55 2.27 -8.02
C GLY A 127 -1.75 2.56 -9.50
N ASP A 128 -1.25 3.71 -9.98
CA ASP A 128 -1.37 4.10 -11.39
C ASP A 128 -0.68 3.10 -12.32
N VAL A 129 0.54 2.66 -11.98
CA VAL A 129 1.26 1.68 -12.81
C VAL A 129 0.49 0.36 -12.90
N GLN A 130 -0.07 -0.12 -11.79
CA GLN A 130 -0.77 -1.41 -11.78
C GLN A 130 -2.19 -1.35 -12.34
N VAL A 131 -2.90 -0.22 -12.19
CA VAL A 131 -4.28 -0.07 -12.68
C VAL A 131 -4.33 0.47 -14.09
N ARG A 132 -3.45 1.42 -14.44
CA ARG A 132 -3.45 2.09 -15.77
C ARG A 132 -2.42 1.52 -16.72
N GLY A 133 -1.46 0.74 -16.23
CA GLY A 133 -0.38 0.13 -17.00
C GLY A 133 0.67 1.12 -17.51
N GLU A 134 0.81 2.26 -16.84
CA GLU A 134 1.79 3.29 -17.21
C GLU A 134 2.16 4.16 -16.01
N TYR A 135 3.36 4.73 -16.04
CA TYR A 135 3.79 5.67 -15.02
C TYR A 135 2.96 6.97 -15.06
N PRO A 136 2.54 7.51 -13.90
CA PRO A 136 1.79 8.75 -13.85
C PRO A 136 2.64 9.96 -14.28
N PHE A 137 1.96 11.04 -14.69
CA PHE A 137 2.61 12.26 -15.19
C PHE A 137 3.64 12.86 -14.24
N PHE A 138 3.43 12.76 -12.93
CA PHE A 138 4.32 13.32 -11.92
C PHE A 138 5.60 12.51 -11.70
N ALA A 139 5.60 11.22 -12.11
CA ALA A 139 6.75 10.34 -11.94
C ALA A 139 8.00 10.85 -12.67
N LYS A 140 7.82 11.42 -13.88
CA LYS A 140 8.92 11.98 -14.68
C LYS A 140 9.70 13.03 -13.89
N ARG A 141 9.00 14.03 -13.35
CA ARG A 141 9.63 15.09 -12.55
C ARG A 141 10.33 14.54 -11.30
N TYR A 142 9.67 13.63 -10.59
CA TYR A 142 10.25 12.99 -9.41
C TYR A 142 11.57 12.26 -9.74
N PHE A 143 11.59 11.51 -10.84
CA PHE A 143 12.80 10.79 -11.28
C PHE A 143 13.92 11.74 -11.69
N GLU A 144 13.61 12.80 -12.44
CA GLU A 144 14.58 13.82 -12.83
C GLU A 144 15.19 14.53 -11.60
N GLU A 145 14.36 14.98 -10.65
CA GLU A 145 14.81 15.65 -9.41
C GLU A 145 15.67 14.73 -8.50
N ASN A 146 15.52 13.42 -8.61
CA ASN A 146 16.26 12.42 -7.81
C ASN A 146 17.35 11.68 -8.60
N ASN A 147 17.66 12.09 -9.84
CA ASN A 147 18.64 11.46 -10.72
C ASN A 147 18.38 9.95 -10.92
N ILE A 148 17.12 9.56 -11.07
CA ILE A 148 16.69 8.18 -11.31
C ILE A 148 16.44 8.01 -12.80
N VAL A 149 17.16 7.06 -13.41
CA VAL A 149 16.98 6.69 -14.83
C VAL A 149 16.61 5.21 -14.90
N LEU A 150 15.36 4.92 -15.16
CA LEU A 150 14.87 3.54 -15.26
C LEU A 150 15.14 2.95 -16.64
N ASP A 151 15.67 1.73 -16.65
CA ASP A 151 15.74 0.90 -17.85
C ASP A 151 14.36 0.26 -18.08
N ILE A 152 13.56 0.91 -18.93
CA ILE A 152 12.21 0.50 -19.31
C ILE A 152 12.20 0.17 -20.80
N THR A 153 12.04 -1.10 -21.14
CA THR A 153 11.97 -1.54 -22.53
C THR A 153 10.57 -1.31 -23.13
N GLU A 154 10.46 -1.29 -24.46
CA GLU A 154 9.16 -1.23 -25.15
C GLU A 154 8.30 -2.47 -24.84
N GLU A 155 8.94 -3.62 -24.61
CA GLU A 155 8.28 -4.83 -24.13
C GLU A 155 7.67 -4.63 -22.75
N ASP A 156 8.38 -3.95 -21.80
CA ASP A 156 7.84 -3.64 -20.49
C ASP A 156 6.60 -2.77 -20.55
N LYS A 157 6.64 -1.71 -21.38
CA LYS A 157 5.48 -0.84 -21.58
C LYS A 157 4.26 -1.60 -22.08
N LYS A 158 4.47 -2.51 -23.04
CA LYS A 158 3.42 -3.37 -23.57
C LYS A 158 2.87 -4.31 -22.50
N ILE A 159 3.75 -4.96 -21.72
CA ILE A 159 3.37 -5.88 -20.65
C ILE A 159 2.55 -5.16 -19.57
N LEU A 160 3.01 -3.99 -19.11
CA LEU A 160 2.29 -3.19 -18.13
C LEU A 160 0.89 -2.83 -18.61
N LYS A 161 0.75 -2.40 -19.88
CA LYS A 161 -0.52 -1.99 -20.46
C LYS A 161 -1.50 -3.14 -20.63
N GLU A 162 -1.01 -4.33 -20.94
CA GLU A 162 -1.82 -5.54 -21.14
C GLU A 162 -2.11 -6.32 -19.85
N GLY A 163 -1.36 -6.08 -18.78
CA GLY A 163 -1.43 -6.80 -17.51
C GLY A 163 -1.93 -5.94 -16.35
N THR A 164 -2.90 -5.06 -16.59
CA THR A 164 -3.54 -4.26 -15.54
C THR A 164 -4.40 -5.12 -14.62
N VAL A 165 -4.50 -4.70 -13.35
CA VAL A 165 -5.24 -5.44 -12.32
C VAL A 165 -6.76 -5.30 -12.46
N ASP A 166 -7.51 -6.29 -11.97
CA ASP A 166 -8.98 -6.32 -12.02
C ASP A 166 -9.63 -5.51 -10.89
N TYR A 167 -8.97 -5.36 -9.75
CA TYR A 167 -9.46 -4.66 -8.57
C TYR A 167 -8.28 -4.10 -7.77
N TYR A 168 -8.56 -3.08 -6.97
CA TYR A 168 -7.56 -2.41 -6.14
C TYR A 168 -7.74 -2.79 -4.68
N THR A 169 -6.66 -3.19 -4.01
CA THR A 169 -6.70 -3.45 -2.58
C THR A 169 -5.68 -2.61 -1.83
N PHE A 170 -5.99 -2.36 -0.57
CA PHE A 170 -5.09 -1.59 0.28
C PHE A 170 -5.23 -1.96 1.76
N SER A 171 -4.15 -1.72 2.51
CA SER A 171 -4.17 -1.63 3.96
C SER A 171 -4.48 -0.18 4.39
N TYR A 172 -5.26 -0.03 5.45
CA TYR A 172 -5.54 1.26 6.08
C TYR A 172 -5.50 1.11 7.59
N TYR A 173 -4.59 1.79 8.23
CA TYR A 173 -4.45 1.76 9.69
C TYR A 173 -4.64 3.13 10.33
N MET A 174 -4.13 4.18 9.72
CA MET A 174 -4.12 5.54 10.22
C MET A 174 -3.89 6.56 9.11
N SER A 175 -4.09 7.82 9.42
CA SER A 175 -3.67 8.96 8.59
C SER A 175 -2.62 9.81 9.31
N ASN A 176 -2.02 10.73 8.60
CA ASN A 176 -1.11 11.74 9.15
C ASN A 176 -1.27 13.08 8.43
N CYS A 177 -0.49 14.08 8.84
CA CYS A 177 -0.38 15.36 8.15
C CYS A 177 1.03 15.60 7.61
N GLU A 178 1.15 16.56 6.69
CA GLU A 178 2.40 17.18 6.27
C GLU A 178 2.31 18.70 6.37
N SER A 179 3.39 19.33 6.79
CA SER A 179 3.51 20.78 6.90
C SER A 179 4.80 21.26 6.28
N ALA A 180 4.73 22.36 5.57
CA ALA A 180 5.90 22.99 4.96
C ALA A 180 6.78 23.74 5.99
N SER A 181 6.27 24.06 7.18
CA SER A 181 7.07 24.68 8.25
C SER A 181 8.03 23.69 8.90
N GLY A 182 7.60 22.43 9.06
CA GLY A 182 8.42 21.37 9.65
C GLY A 182 8.59 21.42 11.17
N ASP A 183 7.90 22.34 11.85
CA ASP A 183 8.05 22.61 13.29
C ASP A 183 7.04 21.85 14.15
N GLU A 184 6.13 21.08 13.55
CA GLU A 184 5.03 20.41 14.23
C GLU A 184 5.44 19.06 14.82
N ASP A 185 4.65 18.61 15.81
CA ASP A 185 4.81 17.31 16.46
C ASP A 185 4.65 16.16 15.48
N LYS A 186 5.59 15.22 15.51
CA LYS A 186 5.55 14.02 14.66
C LYS A 186 4.69 12.92 15.28
N THR A 187 4.05 12.12 14.41
CA THR A 187 3.41 10.88 14.81
C THR A 187 4.46 9.84 15.21
N SER A 188 4.08 8.93 16.10
CA SER A 188 4.87 7.75 16.44
C SER A 188 4.12 6.48 16.05
N GLY A 189 4.78 5.34 16.12
CA GLY A 189 4.13 4.02 16.07
C GLY A 189 3.92 3.42 14.69
N ASN A 190 4.14 4.13 13.59
CA ASN A 190 4.11 3.55 12.25
C ASN A 190 5.44 3.82 11.52
N LEU A 191 5.79 2.88 10.62
CA LEU A 191 7.00 2.93 9.80
C LEU A 191 7.06 4.15 8.86
N LEU A 192 5.91 4.73 8.52
CA LEU A 192 5.80 5.78 7.51
C LEU A 192 5.95 7.20 8.07
N GLY A 193 5.84 7.37 9.40
CA GLY A 193 5.96 8.67 10.04
C GLY A 193 4.95 9.71 9.53
N GLY A 194 5.10 10.94 9.95
CA GLY A 194 4.28 12.09 9.54
C GLY A 194 4.08 13.06 10.69
N ILE A 195 3.30 14.11 10.48
CA ILE A 195 2.91 15.09 11.50
C ILE A 195 1.57 14.68 12.10
N LYS A 196 1.41 14.89 13.41
CA LYS A 196 0.13 14.64 14.08
C LYS A 196 -0.97 15.52 13.51
N ASN A 197 -2.11 14.92 13.24
CA ASN A 197 -3.34 15.67 13.00
C ASN A 197 -3.89 16.14 14.35
N PRO A 198 -4.03 17.45 14.60
CA PRO A 198 -4.45 17.97 15.90
C PRO A 198 -5.92 17.65 16.25
N TYR A 199 -6.68 17.09 15.34
CA TYR A 199 -8.10 16.75 15.51
C TYR A 199 -8.35 15.28 15.76
N LEU A 200 -7.28 14.44 15.81
CA LEU A 200 -7.40 13.00 15.98
C LEU A 200 -6.78 12.54 17.30
N GLU A 201 -7.46 11.59 17.92
CA GLU A 201 -6.90 10.82 19.01
C GLU A 201 -5.94 9.76 18.48
N ALA A 202 -5.07 9.25 19.36
CA ALA A 202 -4.12 8.20 19.02
C ALA A 202 -4.13 7.10 20.08
N SER A 203 -3.81 5.87 19.67
CA SER A 203 -3.57 4.77 20.59
C SER A 203 -2.28 4.97 21.39
N ASP A 204 -2.02 4.08 22.37
CA ASP A 204 -0.78 4.07 23.16
C ASP A 204 0.48 3.90 22.29
N TRP A 205 0.36 3.35 21.09
CA TRP A 205 1.45 3.27 20.10
C TRP A 205 1.63 4.55 19.29
N GLY A 206 0.74 5.54 19.46
CA GLY A 206 0.74 6.78 18.69
C GLY A 206 0.07 6.65 17.33
N TRP A 207 -0.69 5.58 17.08
CA TRP A 207 -1.46 5.41 15.85
C TRP A 207 -2.72 6.26 15.91
N GLN A 208 -2.86 7.18 14.99
CA GLN A 208 -4.02 8.08 14.92
C GLN A 208 -5.27 7.34 14.45
N ILE A 209 -6.36 7.53 15.16
CA ILE A 209 -7.65 6.88 14.91
C ILE A 209 -8.46 7.76 13.95
N ASP A 210 -8.54 7.36 12.68
CA ASP A 210 -9.21 8.15 11.64
C ASP A 210 -10.15 7.32 10.76
N PRO A 211 -11.34 6.98 11.25
CA PRO A 211 -12.33 6.26 10.44
C PRO A 211 -12.84 7.10 9.26
N LYS A 212 -12.92 8.44 9.38
CA LYS A 212 -13.33 9.32 8.27
C LYS A 212 -12.28 9.37 7.16
N GLY A 213 -11.01 9.24 7.53
CA GLY A 213 -9.92 9.11 6.57
C GLY A 213 -10.06 7.87 5.69
N LEU A 214 -10.56 6.75 6.24
CA LEU A 214 -10.87 5.58 5.43
C LEU A 214 -11.97 5.85 4.39
N ARG A 215 -13.07 6.54 4.79
CA ARG A 215 -14.12 6.94 3.83
C ARG A 215 -13.58 7.87 2.76
N TYR A 216 -12.78 8.86 3.15
CA TYR A 216 -12.11 9.77 2.23
C TYR A 216 -11.23 8.99 1.24
N THR A 217 -10.38 8.09 1.74
CA THR A 217 -9.52 7.23 0.91
C THR A 217 -10.32 6.40 -0.10
N LEU A 218 -11.41 5.77 0.34
CA LEU A 218 -12.27 4.96 -0.52
C LEU A 218 -12.88 5.79 -1.66
N ASN A 219 -13.35 7.01 -1.36
CA ASN A 219 -13.90 7.93 -2.36
C ASN A 219 -12.82 8.39 -3.35
N GLU A 220 -11.63 8.79 -2.86
CA GLU A 220 -10.51 9.21 -3.70
C GLU A 220 -10.05 8.10 -4.64
N LEU A 221 -9.84 6.89 -4.12
CA LEU A 221 -9.40 5.74 -4.91
C LEU A 221 -10.44 5.34 -5.95
N TYR A 222 -11.72 5.32 -5.57
CA TYR A 222 -12.78 4.98 -6.52
C TYR A 222 -12.94 6.05 -7.59
N GLY A 223 -12.89 7.33 -7.20
CA GLY A 223 -12.91 8.45 -8.15
C GLY A 223 -11.72 8.44 -9.11
N ARG A 224 -10.54 7.99 -8.65
CA ARG A 224 -9.33 7.90 -9.46
C ARG A 224 -9.34 6.73 -10.45
N TYR A 225 -9.77 5.56 -10.01
CA TYR A 225 -9.57 4.30 -10.75
C TYR A 225 -10.85 3.70 -11.32
N ASN A 226 -11.98 3.95 -10.71
CA ASN A 226 -13.30 3.43 -11.11
C ASN A 226 -13.32 1.90 -11.34
N ILE A 227 -12.62 1.16 -10.48
CA ILE A 227 -12.59 -0.30 -10.41
C ILE A 227 -12.96 -0.76 -9.00
N PRO A 228 -13.40 -2.02 -8.79
CA PRO A 228 -13.75 -2.51 -7.46
C PRO A 228 -12.61 -2.34 -6.46
N LEU A 229 -12.95 -1.95 -5.23
CA LEU A 229 -12.01 -1.77 -4.12
C LEU A 229 -12.18 -2.87 -3.07
N MET A 230 -11.10 -3.22 -2.37
CA MET A 230 -11.14 -4.09 -1.20
C MET A 230 -10.15 -3.59 -0.15
N VAL A 231 -10.61 -3.45 1.09
CA VAL A 231 -9.74 -3.23 2.25
C VAL A 231 -9.26 -4.59 2.73
N VAL A 232 -7.98 -4.89 2.58
CA VAL A 232 -7.42 -6.22 2.92
C VAL A 232 -6.75 -6.24 4.27
N GLU A 233 -6.42 -5.06 4.81
CA GLU A 233 -5.89 -4.92 6.16
C GLU A 233 -6.47 -3.66 6.83
N ASN A 234 -6.96 -3.83 8.06
CA ASN A 234 -7.38 -2.74 8.93
C ASN A 234 -7.27 -3.21 10.39
N GLY A 235 -6.80 -2.36 11.27
CA GLY A 235 -6.59 -2.70 12.67
C GLY A 235 -5.91 -1.58 13.44
N LEU A 236 -5.78 -1.73 14.76
CA LEU A 236 -5.19 -0.76 15.66
C LEU A 236 -4.04 -1.37 16.46
N GLY A 237 -2.86 -0.77 16.37
CA GLY A 237 -1.74 -1.05 17.26
C GLY A 237 -1.94 -0.39 18.61
N ALA A 238 -1.94 -1.20 19.67
CA ALA A 238 -2.06 -0.76 21.06
C ALA A 238 -1.42 -1.78 22.01
N PHE A 239 -1.20 -1.41 23.29
CA PHE A 239 -0.74 -2.34 24.30
C PHE A 239 -1.92 -3.11 24.90
N ASP A 240 -1.87 -4.43 24.82
CA ASP A 240 -2.84 -5.29 25.48
C ASP A 240 -2.45 -5.57 26.92
N LYS A 241 -3.46 -5.67 27.78
CA LYS A 241 -3.28 -6.11 29.17
C LYS A 241 -4.05 -7.42 29.34
N VAL A 242 -3.32 -8.46 29.74
CA VAL A 242 -3.93 -9.72 30.14
C VAL A 242 -4.42 -9.58 31.59
N GLU A 243 -5.72 -9.77 31.82
CA GLU A 243 -6.35 -9.72 33.12
C GLU A 243 -6.04 -11.00 33.95
N GLU A 244 -6.37 -11.00 35.25
CA GLU A 244 -6.09 -12.13 36.13
C GLU A 244 -6.79 -13.44 35.71
N ASP A 245 -7.90 -13.34 35.04
CA ASP A 245 -8.67 -14.49 34.50
C ASP A 245 -8.20 -14.94 33.10
N GLY A 246 -7.14 -14.29 32.55
CA GLY A 246 -6.60 -14.57 31.23
C GLY A 246 -7.35 -13.90 30.07
N SER A 247 -8.36 -13.07 30.37
CA SER A 247 -9.06 -12.28 29.33
C SER A 247 -8.25 -11.03 28.95
N ILE A 248 -8.60 -10.48 27.79
CA ILE A 248 -8.08 -9.18 27.30
C ILE A 248 -9.29 -8.30 27.03
N ASN A 249 -9.38 -7.17 27.72
CA ASN A 249 -10.42 -6.17 27.49
C ASN A 249 -9.95 -5.17 26.44
N ASP A 250 -10.37 -5.40 25.17
CA ASP A 250 -9.96 -4.60 24.03
C ASP A 250 -11.10 -3.76 23.43
N ASP A 251 -11.96 -3.20 24.28
CA ASP A 251 -13.08 -2.33 23.89
C ASP A 251 -12.65 -1.20 22.94
N TYR A 252 -11.44 -0.66 23.13
CA TYR A 252 -10.84 0.34 22.25
C TYR A 252 -10.64 -0.18 20.81
N ARG A 253 -10.35 -1.47 20.63
CA ARG A 253 -10.25 -2.10 19.30
C ARG A 253 -11.61 -2.35 18.69
N ILE A 254 -12.57 -2.74 19.52
CA ILE A 254 -13.98 -2.91 19.10
C ILE A 254 -14.55 -1.59 18.61
N GLU A 255 -14.32 -0.49 19.32
CA GLU A 255 -14.75 0.85 18.90
C GLU A 255 -14.05 1.29 17.61
N TYR A 256 -12.74 1.12 17.51
CA TYR A 256 -11.99 1.41 16.30
C TYR A 256 -12.60 0.69 15.08
N LEU A 257 -12.80 -0.62 15.17
CA LEU A 257 -13.36 -1.42 14.08
C LEU A 257 -14.79 -1.02 13.74
N LYS A 258 -15.63 -0.80 14.75
CA LYS A 258 -17.01 -0.35 14.58
C LYS A 258 -17.09 0.97 13.81
N ASP A 259 -16.26 1.94 14.17
CA ASP A 259 -16.27 3.25 13.55
C ASP A 259 -15.76 3.20 12.10
N HIS A 260 -14.72 2.38 11.84
CA HIS A 260 -14.26 2.14 10.46
C HIS A 260 -15.33 1.44 9.61
N ILE A 261 -16.04 0.43 10.14
CA ILE A 261 -17.15 -0.24 9.45
C ILE A 261 -18.29 0.75 9.12
N ILE A 262 -18.61 1.66 10.04
CA ILE A 262 -19.62 2.71 9.78
C ILE A 262 -19.18 3.56 8.59
N GLN A 263 -17.92 4.00 8.53
CA GLN A 263 -17.42 4.84 7.44
C GLN A 263 -17.32 4.07 6.11
N MET A 264 -17.00 2.79 6.12
CA MET A 264 -17.07 1.95 4.91
C MET A 264 -18.51 1.86 4.37
N LYS A 265 -19.51 1.70 5.26
CA LYS A 265 -20.93 1.72 4.86
C LYS A 265 -21.34 3.05 4.26
N GLU A 266 -20.82 4.16 4.79
CA GLU A 266 -21.08 5.49 4.22
C GLU A 266 -20.40 5.64 2.84
N ALA A 267 -19.16 5.13 2.64
CA ALA A 267 -18.50 5.13 1.34
C ALA A 267 -19.30 4.34 0.28
N VAL A 268 -19.90 3.20 0.66
CA VAL A 268 -20.79 2.45 -0.23
C VAL A 268 -22.04 3.28 -0.59
N LYS A 269 -22.60 4.03 0.35
CA LYS A 269 -23.72 4.96 0.07
C LYS A 269 -23.30 6.13 -0.82
N ASP A 270 -22.03 6.55 -0.75
CA ASP A 270 -21.46 7.55 -1.66
C ASP A 270 -21.32 7.01 -3.10
N GLY A 271 -21.45 5.70 -3.30
CA GLY A 271 -21.38 5.03 -4.61
C GLY A 271 -20.11 4.25 -4.87
N VAL A 272 -19.25 4.08 -3.85
CA VAL A 272 -18.01 3.29 -3.98
C VAL A 272 -18.33 1.80 -4.12
N ASP A 273 -17.75 1.14 -5.13
CA ASP A 273 -17.81 -0.32 -5.30
C ASP A 273 -16.79 -1.00 -4.37
N LEU A 274 -17.16 -1.15 -3.10
CA LEU A 274 -16.39 -1.85 -2.07
C LEU A 274 -16.86 -3.31 -1.99
N ILE A 275 -16.05 -4.24 -2.56
CA ILE A 275 -16.46 -5.65 -2.71
C ILE A 275 -16.21 -6.51 -1.47
N ALA A 276 -15.23 -6.16 -0.65
CA ALA A 276 -14.92 -6.90 0.58
C ALA A 276 -14.07 -6.06 1.55
N VAL A 277 -14.05 -6.54 2.80
CA VAL A 277 -13.18 -6.03 3.86
C VAL A 277 -12.60 -7.21 4.63
N SER A 278 -11.31 -7.20 4.89
CA SER A 278 -10.62 -8.12 5.79
C SER A 278 -9.99 -7.33 6.93
N TYR A 279 -10.05 -7.87 8.13
CA TYR A 279 -9.44 -7.26 9.31
C TYR A 279 -8.17 -8.01 9.68
N THR A 280 -7.08 -7.28 9.82
CA THR A 280 -5.85 -7.78 10.39
C THR A 280 -6.01 -7.80 11.91
N HIS A 281 -5.64 -8.90 12.58
CA HIS A 281 -5.63 -9.02 14.06
C HIS A 281 -6.99 -9.18 14.76
N LEU A 282 -8.00 -9.77 14.14
CA LEU A 282 -9.18 -10.21 14.89
C LEU A 282 -8.89 -11.33 15.90
N THR A 283 -7.80 -12.06 15.70
CA THR A 283 -7.36 -13.11 16.64
C THR A 283 -5.87 -13.37 16.45
N LEU A 284 -5.01 -12.69 17.15
CA LEU A 284 -3.70 -13.25 17.44
C LEU A 284 -3.71 -13.74 18.89
N PRO A 285 -3.58 -15.05 19.14
CA PRO A 285 -3.16 -15.49 20.44
C PRO A 285 -1.75 -14.95 20.65
N THR A 286 -1.62 -14.03 21.58
CA THR A 286 -0.32 -13.62 22.10
C THR A 286 0.23 -14.78 22.89
N ASN A 287 1.10 -15.58 22.29
CA ASN A 287 2.00 -16.47 23.00
C ASN A 287 3.34 -15.83 23.17
#